data_f7b89780641f7753f23a99859c411d99
#
_entry.id   f7b89780641f7753f23a99859c411d99
#
_cell.length_a   1.000
_cell.length_b   1.000
_cell.length_c   1.000
_cell.angle_alpha   90.00
_cell.angle_beta   90.00
_cell.angle_gamma   90.00
#
_symmetry.space_group_name_H-M   'P 1'
#
loop_
_entity.id
_entity.type
_entity.pdbx_description
1 polymer ?
#
loop_
_entity_poly.entity_id
_entity_poly.type
_entity_poly.pdbx_seq_one_letter_code
_entity_poly.pdbx_strand_id
1 'polypeptide(L)'
;MFQPLGFQQTSIVTSLGRMVYDTAGPGSWLDNLASGRGAETRDAATAMAQSDTGTDGDSNTDPWPTLVFLHGFGGGSSAYEWSKVYPAFVTDYRILAPDLLGWGRSEHPARDYRIDDYLTTIAEFLEQTCTGPVTVVASSLTAAFCIRLAIARPELFRSLILTTPAGLSDFGEDYRRSFVAQLVGTPVLDRLLYRLAIATEGGIRSFLENRQFANPDRIYPELIAAYLNSATQPNAEYSALAFVRGDLCFDLSLTIADLTTPTVILWGEAAQFTGPDLGQRLANLNPTAIKSFQRLPDVGLTPQLEAPELTIALIHHYLNRL
;
A
#
# COMPACT_ATOMS: atom_id res chain seq x y z
N MET A 1 1.39 10.88 -15.94
CA MET A 1 1.01 9.81 -14.98
C MET A 1 2.26 9.01 -14.65
N PHE A 2 2.52 8.75 -13.39
CA PHE A 2 3.82 8.23 -12.90
C PHE A 2 3.81 6.69 -12.83
N GLN A 3 3.67 6.05 -13.97
CA GLN A 3 3.68 4.59 -14.09
C GLN A 3 5.06 4.13 -14.56
N PRO A 4 5.67 3.09 -13.94
CA PRO A 4 6.93 2.53 -14.43
C PRO A 4 6.80 1.93 -15.84
N LEU A 5 7.88 2.06 -16.60
CA LEU A 5 7.95 1.53 -17.97
C LEU A 5 7.75 0.01 -17.99
N GLY A 6 7.02 -0.48 -18.98
CA GLY A 6 6.71 -1.89 -19.17
C GLY A 6 5.53 -2.41 -18.33
N PHE A 7 5.00 -1.60 -17.43
CA PHE A 7 3.78 -1.93 -16.68
C PHE A 7 2.53 -1.52 -17.45
N GLN A 8 1.47 -2.28 -17.29
CA GLN A 8 0.13 -1.96 -17.79
C GLN A 8 -0.75 -1.52 -16.63
N GLN A 9 -1.64 -0.57 -16.90
CA GLN A 9 -2.70 -0.17 -15.99
C GLN A 9 -3.98 -0.94 -16.34
N THR A 10 -4.60 -1.53 -15.31
CA THR A 10 -5.87 -2.22 -15.45
C THR A 10 -6.75 -1.97 -14.22
N SER A 11 -7.95 -2.50 -14.16
CA SER A 11 -8.86 -2.29 -13.04
C SER A 11 -9.76 -3.49 -12.79
N ILE A 12 -10.22 -3.60 -11.54
CA ILE A 12 -11.30 -4.49 -11.13
C ILE A 12 -12.43 -3.69 -10.52
N VAL A 13 -13.60 -4.29 -10.43
CA VAL A 13 -14.75 -3.72 -9.71
C VAL A 13 -14.93 -4.50 -8.41
N THR A 14 -14.81 -3.80 -7.30
CA THR A 14 -15.13 -4.32 -5.96
C THR A 14 -16.57 -3.96 -5.59
N SER A 15 -17.06 -4.53 -4.50
CA SER A 15 -18.41 -4.21 -3.96
C SER A 15 -18.59 -2.72 -3.61
N LEU A 16 -17.47 -1.98 -3.42
CA LEU A 16 -17.50 -0.57 -2.98
C LEU A 16 -17.03 0.42 -4.05
N GLY A 17 -16.52 -0.05 -5.18
CA GLY A 17 -16.07 0.79 -6.28
C GLY A 17 -14.94 0.17 -7.08
N ARG A 18 -14.53 0.86 -8.14
CA ARG A 18 -13.48 0.41 -9.05
C ARG A 18 -12.09 0.66 -8.45
N MET A 19 -11.25 -0.37 -8.42
CA MET A 19 -9.84 -0.27 -8.07
C MET A 19 -8.96 -0.40 -9.31
N VAL A 20 -8.04 0.55 -9.47
CA VAL A 20 -7.04 0.59 -10.55
C VAL A 20 -5.72 0.06 -10.03
N TYR A 21 -4.99 -0.70 -10.83
CA TYR A 21 -3.69 -1.23 -10.45
C TYR A 21 -2.71 -1.30 -11.62
N ASP A 22 -1.43 -1.19 -11.32
CA ASP A 22 -0.35 -1.46 -12.25
C ASP A 22 0.01 -2.94 -12.18
N THR A 23 0.27 -3.56 -13.34
CA THR A 23 0.66 -4.96 -13.42
C THR A 23 1.68 -5.19 -14.53
N ALA A 24 2.59 -6.11 -14.28
CA ALA A 24 3.49 -6.72 -15.26
C ALA A 24 3.98 -8.07 -14.72
N GLY A 25 4.54 -8.91 -15.59
CA GLY A 25 5.14 -10.18 -15.21
C GLY A 25 6.24 -10.59 -16.17
N PRO A 26 6.97 -11.68 -15.88
CA PRO A 26 8.15 -12.12 -16.63
C PRO A 26 7.92 -12.26 -18.13
N GLY A 27 6.73 -12.69 -18.54
CA GLY A 27 6.39 -12.87 -19.96
C GLY A 27 5.95 -11.62 -20.69
N SER A 28 5.46 -10.60 -19.99
CA SER A 28 4.82 -9.41 -20.61
C SER A 28 5.62 -8.13 -20.50
N TRP A 29 6.53 -8.03 -19.53
CA TRP A 29 7.22 -6.77 -19.23
C TRP A 29 8.12 -6.30 -20.39
N LEU A 30 8.96 -7.19 -20.93
CA LEU A 30 9.87 -6.84 -22.05
C LEU A 30 9.08 -6.52 -23.31
N ASP A 31 8.01 -7.26 -23.61
CA ASP A 31 7.15 -7.02 -24.77
C ASP A 31 6.46 -5.65 -24.67
N ASN A 32 6.01 -5.29 -23.47
CA ASN A 32 5.42 -3.97 -23.20
C ASN A 32 6.45 -2.84 -23.37
N LEU A 33 7.69 -3.05 -22.91
CA LEU A 33 8.79 -2.10 -23.14
C LEU A 33 9.08 -1.91 -24.63
N ALA A 34 9.21 -3.01 -25.37
CA ALA A 34 9.54 -2.98 -26.81
C ALA A 34 8.44 -2.33 -27.66
N SER A 35 7.17 -2.51 -27.29
CA SER A 35 6.01 -1.97 -28.02
C SER A 35 5.64 -0.54 -27.63
N GLY A 36 6.30 0.05 -26.64
CA GLY A 36 5.94 1.37 -26.11
C GLY A 36 4.55 1.41 -25.44
N ARG A 37 3.96 0.25 -25.17
CA ARG A 37 2.62 0.14 -24.56
C ARG A 37 2.73 0.38 -23.05
N GLY A 38 2.53 1.62 -22.64
CA GLY A 38 2.57 2.01 -21.23
C GLY A 38 1.35 2.78 -20.75
N ALA A 39 0.28 2.91 -21.56
CA ALA A 39 -0.81 3.84 -21.20
C ALA A 39 -2.21 3.46 -21.70
N GLU A 40 -2.49 2.22 -22.10
CA GLU A 40 -3.87 1.85 -22.45
C GLU A 40 -4.55 1.15 -21.26
N THR A 41 -5.57 1.78 -20.71
CA THR A 41 -6.48 1.20 -19.72
C THR A 41 -7.28 0.08 -20.38
N ARG A 42 -7.07 -1.17 -19.95
CA ARG A 42 -7.92 -2.29 -20.34
C ARG A 42 -8.71 -2.74 -19.12
N ASP A 43 -10.04 -2.87 -19.27
CA ASP A 43 -10.87 -3.50 -18.27
C ASP A 43 -10.54 -5.00 -18.17
N ALA A 44 -10.42 -5.52 -16.96
CA ALA A 44 -10.04 -6.90 -16.69
C ALA A 44 -10.97 -7.93 -17.39
N ALA A 45 -12.25 -7.58 -17.60
CA ALA A 45 -13.20 -8.39 -18.35
C ALA A 45 -12.79 -8.60 -19.83
N THR A 46 -12.15 -7.58 -20.44
CA THR A 46 -11.66 -7.64 -21.84
C THR A 46 -10.33 -8.39 -21.93
N ALA A 47 -9.50 -8.36 -20.88
CA ALA A 47 -8.23 -9.08 -20.84
C ALA A 47 -8.45 -10.61 -20.70
N MET A 48 -9.46 -11.04 -19.95
CA MET A 48 -9.84 -12.47 -19.85
C MET A 48 -10.45 -13.02 -21.14
N ALA A 49 -11.16 -12.19 -21.93
CA ALA A 49 -11.79 -12.61 -23.17
C ALA A 49 -10.82 -12.76 -24.37
N GLN A 50 -9.59 -12.24 -24.29
CA GLN A 50 -8.60 -12.28 -25.38
C GLN A 50 -7.49 -13.32 -25.20
N SER A 51 -7.47 -14.08 -24.10
CA SER A 51 -6.55 -15.20 -23.90
C SER A 51 -6.99 -16.50 -24.58
N ASP A 52 -8.12 -16.50 -25.30
CA ASP A 52 -8.76 -17.71 -25.86
C ASP A 52 -8.50 -17.88 -27.36
N THR A 53 -7.27 -17.72 -27.81
CA THR A 53 -6.85 -18.20 -29.14
C THR A 53 -5.50 -18.91 -29.08
N GLY A 54 -5.56 -20.21 -28.83
CA GLY A 54 -4.53 -21.16 -29.30
C GLY A 54 -3.76 -21.92 -28.22
N THR A 55 -4.20 -23.10 -28.07
CA THR A 55 -3.63 -24.41 -27.70
C THR A 55 -4.19 -25.01 -26.41
N ASP A 56 -4.79 -26.18 -26.61
CA ASP A 56 -5.28 -27.10 -25.58
C ASP A 56 -4.23 -27.36 -24.49
N GLY A 57 -4.58 -27.04 -23.26
CA GLY A 57 -3.78 -27.32 -22.07
C GLY A 57 -4.49 -26.79 -20.82
N ASP A 58 -5.22 -27.65 -20.15
CA ASP A 58 -5.91 -27.44 -18.88
C ASP A 58 -4.95 -26.96 -17.77
N SER A 59 -4.82 -25.65 -17.55
CA SER A 59 -4.45 -25.02 -16.28
C SER A 59 -4.44 -23.49 -16.41
N ASN A 60 -5.49 -22.86 -15.93
CA ASN A 60 -5.61 -21.40 -15.77
C ASN A 60 -4.82 -20.93 -14.52
N THR A 61 -3.59 -21.41 -14.35
CA THR A 61 -2.67 -20.99 -13.30
C THR A 61 -1.55 -20.19 -13.94
N ASP A 62 -1.50 -18.90 -13.63
CA ASP A 62 -0.33 -18.08 -13.95
C ASP A 62 0.92 -18.80 -13.39
N PRO A 63 1.91 -19.16 -14.21
CA PRO A 63 3.05 -19.96 -13.78
C PRO A 63 3.97 -19.20 -12.80
N TRP A 64 3.77 -17.89 -12.65
CA TRP A 64 4.64 -17.06 -11.86
C TRP A 64 4.05 -16.73 -10.48
N PRO A 65 4.86 -16.79 -9.40
CA PRO A 65 4.42 -16.35 -8.10
C PRO A 65 4.05 -14.85 -8.14
N THR A 66 3.01 -14.47 -7.41
CA THR A 66 2.49 -13.10 -7.39
C THR A 66 2.99 -12.34 -6.17
N LEU A 67 3.47 -11.10 -6.40
CA LEU A 67 3.73 -10.10 -5.36
C LEU A 67 2.73 -8.96 -5.49
N VAL A 68 2.09 -8.63 -4.37
CA VAL A 68 1.14 -7.51 -4.28
C VAL A 68 1.75 -6.40 -3.44
N PHE A 69 1.83 -5.18 -3.99
CA PHE A 69 2.38 -4.01 -3.32
C PHE A 69 1.28 -3.02 -2.95
N LEU A 70 1.05 -2.84 -1.66
CA LEU A 70 -0.01 -1.97 -1.13
C LEU A 70 0.60 -0.73 -0.48
N HIS A 71 0.20 0.45 -0.97
CA HIS A 71 0.67 1.74 -0.45
C HIS A 71 0.10 2.06 0.95
N GLY A 72 0.72 3.02 1.63
CA GLY A 72 0.29 3.50 2.94
C GLY A 72 -0.88 4.48 2.89
N PHE A 73 -1.08 5.17 4.01
CA PHE A 73 -2.07 6.23 4.18
C PHE A 73 -1.37 7.56 4.45
N GLY A 74 -1.59 8.53 3.59
CA GLY A 74 -1.07 9.88 3.70
C GLY A 74 -1.78 10.76 2.67
N GLY A 75 -1.81 12.07 2.83
CA GLY A 75 -2.44 12.95 1.86
C GLY A 75 -1.76 12.82 0.49
N GLY A 76 -2.36 12.05 -0.42
CA GLY A 76 -1.81 11.79 -1.75
C GLY A 76 -1.14 10.44 -1.96
N SER A 77 -1.19 9.52 -1.00
CA SER A 77 -0.71 8.14 -1.16
C SER A 77 -1.34 7.45 -2.39
N SER A 78 -0.58 6.57 -3.03
CA SER A 78 -1.00 5.77 -4.19
C SER A 78 0.03 4.66 -4.45
N ALA A 79 -0.21 3.78 -5.42
CA ALA A 79 0.75 2.77 -5.87
C ALA A 79 2.13 3.36 -6.26
N TYR A 80 2.18 4.65 -6.54
CA TYR A 80 3.44 5.37 -6.78
C TYR A 80 4.46 5.19 -5.65
N GLU A 81 4.02 5.03 -4.41
CA GLU A 81 4.94 4.82 -3.27
C GLU A 81 5.89 3.63 -3.49
N TRP A 82 5.47 2.62 -4.23
CA TRP A 82 6.24 1.42 -4.54
C TRP A 82 6.86 1.43 -5.94
N SER A 83 6.61 2.48 -6.75
CA SER A 83 6.98 2.52 -8.18
C SER A 83 8.48 2.38 -8.46
N LYS A 84 9.34 2.69 -7.49
CA LYS A 84 10.80 2.50 -7.58
C LYS A 84 11.28 1.16 -7.01
N VAL A 85 10.38 0.38 -6.42
CA VAL A 85 10.70 -0.90 -5.77
C VAL A 85 10.19 -2.08 -6.58
N TYR A 86 8.89 -2.12 -6.91
CA TYR A 86 8.29 -3.30 -7.52
C TYR A 86 8.84 -3.66 -8.91
N PRO A 87 9.38 -2.74 -9.74
CA PRO A 87 9.99 -3.12 -11.03
C PRO A 87 11.19 -4.08 -10.89
N ALA A 88 11.89 -4.06 -9.75
CA ALA A 88 13.02 -4.94 -9.50
C ALA A 88 12.65 -6.43 -9.42
N PHE A 89 11.36 -6.76 -9.29
CA PHE A 89 10.87 -8.13 -9.10
C PHE A 89 10.16 -8.70 -10.33
N VAL A 90 9.98 -7.91 -11.38
CA VAL A 90 9.12 -8.25 -12.54
C VAL A 90 9.66 -9.40 -13.38
N THR A 91 10.96 -9.74 -13.26
CA THR A 91 11.60 -10.85 -13.97
C THR A 91 11.27 -12.23 -13.38
N ASP A 92 10.88 -12.26 -12.10
CA ASP A 92 10.68 -13.52 -11.35
C ASP A 92 9.25 -13.63 -10.80
N TYR A 93 8.51 -12.51 -10.76
CA TYR A 93 7.18 -12.43 -10.16
C TYR A 93 6.20 -11.71 -11.07
N ARG A 94 4.96 -12.11 -10.99
CA ARG A 94 3.84 -11.27 -11.43
C ARG A 94 3.60 -10.19 -10.38
N ILE A 95 3.62 -8.93 -10.80
CA ILE A 95 3.48 -7.76 -9.92
C ILE A 95 2.07 -7.21 -10.03
N LEU A 96 1.46 -6.92 -8.87
CA LEU A 96 0.19 -6.19 -8.74
C LEU A 96 0.40 -5.04 -7.75
N ALA A 97 0.15 -3.81 -8.19
CA ALA A 97 0.30 -2.61 -7.38
C ALA A 97 -0.97 -1.74 -7.49
N PRO A 98 -2.02 -2.02 -6.68
CA PRO A 98 -3.24 -1.25 -6.72
C PRO A 98 -3.12 0.09 -6.00
N ASP A 99 -3.87 1.07 -6.51
CA ASP A 99 -4.35 2.19 -5.72
C ASP A 99 -5.55 1.70 -4.90
N LEU A 100 -5.53 1.89 -3.58
CA LEU A 100 -6.65 1.52 -2.72
C LEU A 100 -7.88 2.38 -3.02
N LEU A 101 -9.06 1.88 -2.68
CA LEU A 101 -10.30 2.63 -2.84
C LEU A 101 -10.23 3.99 -2.13
N GLY A 102 -10.58 5.07 -2.82
CA GLY A 102 -10.45 6.43 -2.31
C GLY A 102 -9.06 7.04 -2.44
N TRP A 103 -8.12 6.38 -3.15
CA TRP A 103 -6.74 6.82 -3.33
C TRP A 103 -6.30 6.71 -4.79
N GLY A 104 -5.35 7.55 -5.18
CA GLY A 104 -4.71 7.49 -6.50
C GLY A 104 -5.70 7.57 -7.66
N ARG A 105 -5.67 6.58 -8.54
CA ARG A 105 -6.49 6.47 -9.76
C ARG A 105 -7.76 5.64 -9.54
N SER A 106 -7.89 4.98 -8.38
CA SER A 106 -9.08 4.24 -8.02
C SER A 106 -10.26 5.15 -7.80
N GLU A 107 -11.46 4.60 -7.78
CA GLU A 107 -12.67 5.37 -7.53
C GLU A 107 -12.64 5.98 -6.13
N HIS A 108 -13.16 7.20 -6.00
CA HIS A 108 -13.25 7.97 -4.76
C HIS A 108 -14.73 8.17 -4.37
N PRO A 109 -15.41 7.15 -3.85
CA PRO A 109 -16.78 7.31 -3.37
C PRO A 109 -16.88 8.39 -2.30
N ALA A 110 -17.87 9.28 -2.42
CA ALA A 110 -18.15 10.33 -1.45
C ALA A 110 -18.87 9.73 -0.23
N ARG A 111 -18.11 9.09 0.67
CA ARG A 111 -18.62 8.37 1.85
C ARG A 111 -17.68 8.46 3.04
N ASP A 112 -18.16 8.16 4.24
CA ASP A 112 -17.31 7.95 5.40
C ASP A 112 -16.64 6.57 5.27
N TYR A 113 -15.31 6.57 5.12
CA TYR A 113 -14.52 5.35 5.03
C TYR A 113 -14.31 4.74 6.41
N ARG A 114 -14.41 3.41 6.48
CA ARG A 114 -14.23 2.59 7.68
C ARG A 114 -13.16 1.52 7.45
N ILE A 115 -12.67 0.94 8.52
CA ILE A 115 -11.70 -0.15 8.48
C ILE A 115 -12.21 -1.31 7.61
N ASP A 116 -13.48 -1.71 7.80
CA ASP A 116 -14.08 -2.83 7.08
C ASP A 116 -14.17 -2.59 5.56
N ASP A 117 -14.27 -1.32 5.10
CA ASP A 117 -14.24 -1.01 3.68
C ASP A 117 -12.89 -1.41 3.05
N TYR A 118 -11.78 -1.14 3.75
CA TYR A 118 -10.45 -1.53 3.28
C TYR A 118 -10.19 -3.03 3.40
N LEU A 119 -10.61 -3.66 4.50
CA LEU A 119 -10.47 -5.11 4.64
C LEU A 119 -11.25 -5.83 3.53
N THR A 120 -12.47 -5.39 3.24
CA THR A 120 -13.32 -5.95 2.18
C THR A 120 -12.69 -5.75 0.81
N THR A 121 -12.32 -4.52 0.45
CA THR A 121 -11.81 -4.23 -0.90
C THR A 121 -10.43 -4.84 -1.17
N ILE A 122 -9.57 -4.96 -0.14
CA ILE A 122 -8.29 -5.68 -0.26
C ILE A 122 -8.54 -7.19 -0.45
N ALA A 123 -9.47 -7.80 0.31
CA ALA A 123 -9.82 -9.20 0.13
C ALA A 123 -10.37 -9.47 -1.27
N GLU A 124 -11.35 -8.69 -1.72
CA GLU A 124 -11.95 -8.80 -3.06
C GLU A 124 -10.90 -8.60 -4.17
N PHE A 125 -9.94 -7.67 -3.96
CA PHE A 125 -8.83 -7.47 -4.91
C PHE A 125 -7.99 -8.74 -5.03
N LEU A 126 -7.58 -9.33 -3.91
CA LEU A 126 -6.79 -10.56 -3.91
C LEU A 126 -7.56 -11.74 -4.52
N GLU A 127 -8.83 -11.91 -4.16
CA GLU A 127 -9.68 -12.99 -4.68
C GLU A 127 -9.93 -12.89 -6.19
N GLN A 128 -10.09 -11.67 -6.72
CA GLN A 128 -10.35 -11.47 -8.16
C GLN A 128 -9.08 -11.51 -9.02
N THR A 129 -7.91 -11.20 -8.44
CA THR A 129 -6.68 -11.06 -9.22
C THR A 129 -5.67 -12.18 -8.99
N CYS A 130 -5.82 -13.00 -7.95
CA CYS A 130 -4.86 -14.03 -7.59
C CYS A 130 -5.53 -15.41 -7.56
N THR A 131 -4.82 -16.44 -8.01
CA THR A 131 -5.32 -17.83 -8.06
C THR A 131 -5.01 -18.63 -6.79
N GLY A 132 -4.33 -18.04 -5.81
CA GLY A 132 -3.95 -18.70 -4.55
C GLY A 132 -3.27 -17.74 -3.61
N PRO A 133 -2.73 -18.23 -2.48
CA PRO A 133 -2.09 -17.37 -1.49
C PRO A 133 -0.87 -16.63 -2.04
N VAL A 134 -0.79 -15.32 -1.77
CA VAL A 134 0.24 -14.43 -2.32
C VAL A 134 1.12 -13.82 -1.22
N THR A 135 2.30 -13.38 -1.61
CA THR A 135 3.11 -12.51 -0.74
C THR A 135 2.67 -11.07 -0.93
N VAL A 136 2.29 -10.43 0.18
CA VAL A 136 1.89 -9.02 0.20
C VAL A 136 3.00 -8.19 0.83
N VAL A 137 3.40 -7.14 0.12
CA VAL A 137 4.30 -6.08 0.60
C VAL A 137 3.44 -4.85 0.87
N ALA A 138 3.37 -4.38 2.11
CA ALA A 138 2.47 -3.30 2.48
C ALA A 138 3.12 -2.29 3.44
N SER A 139 2.63 -1.05 3.42
CA SER A 139 3.17 0.04 4.22
C SER A 139 2.16 0.59 5.22
N SER A 140 2.67 1.03 6.40
CA SER A 140 1.95 1.85 7.37
C SER A 140 0.62 1.24 7.83
N LEU A 141 -0.47 2.01 7.85
CA LEU A 141 -1.81 1.56 8.24
C LEU A 141 -2.34 0.42 7.36
N THR A 142 -2.02 0.43 6.05
CA THR A 142 -2.35 -0.71 5.16
C THR A 142 -1.66 -1.99 5.59
N ALA A 143 -0.42 -1.90 6.05
CA ALA A 143 0.29 -3.05 6.61
C ALA A 143 -0.43 -3.62 7.85
N ALA A 144 -0.98 -2.75 8.71
CA ALA A 144 -1.81 -3.18 9.84
C ALA A 144 -3.15 -3.81 9.39
N PHE A 145 -3.78 -3.28 8.33
CA PHE A 145 -4.95 -3.92 7.71
C PHE A 145 -4.61 -5.31 7.16
N CYS A 146 -3.44 -5.48 6.52
CA CYS A 146 -2.99 -6.78 6.02
C CYS A 146 -2.78 -7.78 7.16
N ILE A 147 -2.23 -7.39 8.32
CA ILE A 147 -2.14 -8.25 9.50
C ILE A 147 -3.54 -8.68 9.93
N ARG A 148 -4.46 -7.73 10.09
CA ARG A 148 -5.84 -8.02 10.51
C ARG A 148 -6.57 -8.92 9.51
N LEU A 149 -6.39 -8.69 8.23
CA LEU A 149 -6.98 -9.51 7.19
C LEU A 149 -6.34 -10.91 7.14
N ALA A 150 -5.03 -11.04 7.31
CA ALA A 150 -4.34 -12.33 7.36
C ALA A 150 -4.73 -13.18 8.59
N ILE A 151 -5.13 -12.56 9.70
CA ILE A 151 -5.73 -13.26 10.85
C ILE A 151 -7.12 -13.80 10.48
N ALA A 152 -7.96 -12.99 9.80
CA ALA A 152 -9.33 -13.37 9.46
C ALA A 152 -9.39 -14.31 8.24
N ARG A 153 -8.48 -14.18 7.28
CA ARG A 153 -8.45 -14.86 5.98
C ARG A 153 -7.02 -15.33 5.64
N PRO A 154 -6.43 -16.24 6.46
CA PRO A 154 -5.04 -16.67 6.27
C PRO A 154 -4.78 -17.34 4.91
N GLU A 155 -5.79 -17.93 4.30
CA GLU A 155 -5.70 -18.60 3.00
C GLU A 155 -5.38 -17.65 1.82
N LEU A 156 -5.56 -16.35 1.98
CA LEU A 156 -5.20 -15.35 0.96
C LEU A 156 -3.71 -15.02 0.97
N PHE A 157 -2.99 -15.33 2.06
CA PHE A 157 -1.64 -14.85 2.29
C PHE A 157 -0.63 -16.00 2.40
N ARG A 158 0.38 -15.99 1.54
CA ARG A 158 1.56 -16.84 1.67
C ARG A 158 2.50 -16.28 2.74
N SER A 159 2.78 -14.99 2.66
CA SER A 159 3.62 -14.26 3.61
C SER A 159 3.37 -12.76 3.53
N LEU A 160 3.83 -12.04 4.55
CA LEU A 160 3.76 -10.58 4.64
C LEU A 160 5.17 -9.99 4.79
N ILE A 161 5.47 -8.94 4.01
CA ILE A 161 6.65 -8.08 4.18
C ILE A 161 6.13 -6.66 4.41
N LEU A 162 6.28 -6.16 5.62
CA LEU A 162 5.58 -4.97 6.08
C LEU A 162 6.54 -3.86 6.44
N THR A 163 6.28 -2.64 5.97
CA THR A 163 7.03 -1.46 6.39
C THR A 163 6.22 -0.65 7.40
N THR A 164 6.77 -0.49 8.61
CA THR A 164 6.23 0.32 9.71
C THR A 164 4.72 0.09 9.95
N PRO A 165 4.25 -1.17 10.13
CA PRO A 165 2.84 -1.44 10.38
C PRO A 165 2.39 -0.84 11.72
N ALA A 166 1.35 -0.02 11.71
CA ALA A 166 0.81 0.60 12.91
C ALA A 166 -0.70 0.80 12.79
N GLY A 167 -1.44 0.31 13.78
CA GLY A 167 -2.88 0.51 13.91
C GLY A 167 -3.26 1.88 14.48
N LEU A 168 -2.25 2.66 14.92
CA LEU A 168 -2.32 4.00 15.49
C LEU A 168 -2.98 4.12 16.88
N SER A 169 -3.61 3.05 17.37
CA SER A 169 -4.10 2.94 18.75
C SER A 169 -3.41 1.81 19.51
N ASP A 170 -2.25 1.38 19.01
CA ASP A 170 -1.50 0.22 19.50
C ASP A 170 -1.09 0.40 20.97
N PHE A 171 -1.33 -0.64 21.77
CA PHE A 171 -1.14 -0.60 23.23
C PHE A 171 -2.00 0.43 23.95
N GLY A 172 -3.19 0.75 23.40
CA GLY A 172 -4.14 1.70 23.98
C GLY A 172 -3.76 3.17 23.78
N GLU A 173 -2.78 3.49 22.96
CA GLU A 173 -2.50 4.86 22.55
C GLU A 173 -3.67 5.39 21.70
N ASP A 174 -4.12 6.62 22.00
CA ASP A 174 -5.30 7.19 21.37
C ASP A 174 -4.92 8.32 20.40
N TYR A 175 -4.73 7.95 19.13
CA TYR A 175 -4.46 8.93 18.06
C TYR A 175 -5.54 10.02 17.95
N ARG A 176 -6.82 9.70 18.30
CA ARG A 176 -7.93 10.67 18.27
C ARG A 176 -7.74 11.84 19.23
N ARG A 177 -6.89 11.69 20.23
CA ARG A 177 -6.51 12.77 21.16
C ARG A 177 -5.44 13.70 20.60
N SER A 178 -4.87 13.40 19.44
CA SER A 178 -3.92 14.31 18.81
C SER A 178 -4.61 15.64 18.46
N PHE A 179 -3.89 16.74 18.60
CA PHE A 179 -4.39 18.08 18.27
C PHE A 179 -4.90 18.16 16.81
N VAL A 180 -4.26 17.45 15.90
CA VAL A 180 -4.66 17.38 14.47
C VAL A 180 -6.01 16.71 14.31
N ALA A 181 -6.25 15.59 14.98
CA ALA A 181 -7.53 14.88 14.94
C ALA A 181 -8.69 15.73 15.48
N GLN A 182 -8.43 16.53 16.53
CA GLN A 182 -9.45 17.41 17.13
C GLN A 182 -9.79 18.61 16.25
N LEU A 183 -8.81 19.21 15.55
CA LEU A 183 -9.03 20.32 14.63
C LEU A 183 -9.89 19.95 13.40
N VAL A 184 -9.80 18.72 12.96
CA VAL A 184 -10.45 18.22 11.73
C VAL A 184 -11.86 17.66 11.99
N GLY A 185 -12.35 17.71 13.23
CA GLY A 185 -13.65 17.12 13.61
C GLY A 185 -14.90 17.94 13.23
N THR A 186 -14.77 19.04 12.48
CA THR A 186 -15.92 19.90 12.12
C THR A 186 -16.26 19.70 10.62
N PRO A 187 -17.36 18.99 10.26
CA PRO A 187 -17.75 18.78 8.87
C PRO A 187 -17.89 20.10 8.11
N VAL A 188 -17.42 20.25 6.92
CA VAL A 188 -17.34 21.46 6.05
C VAL A 188 -16.01 22.22 6.27
N LEU A 189 -15.58 22.48 7.48
CA LEU A 189 -14.28 23.15 7.71
C LEU A 189 -13.12 22.21 7.38
N ASP A 190 -13.27 20.93 7.66
CA ASP A 190 -12.27 19.90 7.38
C ASP A 190 -11.99 19.76 5.87
N ARG A 191 -13.03 19.76 5.01
CA ARG A 191 -12.86 19.69 3.55
C ARG A 191 -12.21 20.93 2.96
N LEU A 192 -12.57 22.09 3.51
CA LEU A 192 -11.93 23.35 3.09
C LEU A 192 -10.46 23.35 3.50
N LEU A 193 -10.15 22.95 4.73
CA LEU A 193 -8.78 22.82 5.22
C LEU A 193 -7.99 21.78 4.43
N TYR A 194 -8.59 20.67 4.07
CA TYR A 194 -7.96 19.67 3.19
C TYR A 194 -7.50 20.32 1.88
N ARG A 195 -8.40 20.99 1.18
CA ARG A 195 -8.11 21.60 -0.13
C ARG A 195 -7.11 22.77 -0.04
N LEU A 196 -7.17 23.56 1.01
CA LEU A 196 -6.34 24.74 1.16
C LEU A 196 -4.98 24.48 1.82
N ALA A 197 -4.86 23.44 2.62
CA ALA A 197 -3.66 23.15 3.39
C ALA A 197 -3.01 21.81 3.03
N ILE A 198 -3.77 20.71 2.90
CA ILE A 198 -3.23 19.37 2.70
C ILE A 198 -3.01 19.09 1.21
N ALA A 199 -4.03 19.27 0.36
CA ALA A 199 -3.96 19.01 -1.08
C ALA A 199 -3.30 20.18 -1.85
N THR A 200 -2.16 20.65 -1.35
CA THR A 200 -1.34 21.70 -1.95
C THR A 200 0.11 21.25 -2.00
N GLU A 201 0.91 21.79 -2.93
CA GLU A 201 2.33 21.47 -3.02
C GLU A 201 3.06 21.73 -1.69
N GLY A 202 2.78 22.87 -1.05
CA GLY A 202 3.36 23.24 0.24
C GLY A 202 2.93 22.32 1.38
N GLY A 203 1.67 21.92 1.42
CA GLY A 203 1.14 20.98 2.41
C GLY A 203 1.75 19.59 2.27
N ILE A 204 1.82 19.07 1.05
CA ILE A 204 2.46 17.78 0.73
C ILE A 204 3.95 17.82 1.07
N ARG A 205 4.67 18.85 0.64
CA ARG A 205 6.09 19.04 0.97
C ARG A 205 6.31 19.03 2.47
N SER A 206 5.54 19.83 3.20
CA SER A 206 5.64 19.90 4.67
C SER A 206 5.34 18.56 5.35
N PHE A 207 4.38 17.79 4.85
CA PHE A 207 4.09 16.45 5.37
C PHE A 207 5.26 15.49 5.12
N LEU A 208 5.80 15.47 3.90
CA LEU A 208 6.95 14.63 3.55
C LEU A 208 8.18 14.96 4.40
N GLU A 209 8.51 16.26 4.52
CA GLU A 209 9.69 16.75 5.25
C GLU A 209 9.59 16.52 6.76
N ASN A 210 8.41 16.75 7.35
CA ASN A 210 8.26 16.79 8.80
C ASN A 210 7.64 15.52 9.41
N ARG A 211 7.14 14.58 8.59
CA ARG A 211 6.42 13.40 9.10
C ARG A 211 6.83 12.09 8.45
N GLN A 212 7.27 12.12 7.21
CA GLN A 212 7.44 10.89 6.43
C GLN A 212 8.90 10.52 6.22
N PHE A 213 9.76 11.49 5.90
CA PHE A 213 11.17 11.29 5.61
C PHE A 213 12.06 11.62 6.81
N ALA A 214 13.13 10.83 7.00
CA ALA A 214 14.20 11.18 7.92
C ALA A 214 15.12 12.26 7.33
N ASN A 215 15.37 12.19 6.01
CA ASN A 215 16.20 13.14 5.30
C ASN A 215 15.39 13.87 4.20
N PRO A 216 15.06 15.15 4.40
CA PRO A 216 14.33 15.95 3.41
C PRO A 216 15.03 16.08 2.05
N ASP A 217 16.37 15.95 1.98
CA ASP A 217 17.12 16.03 0.72
C ASP A 217 16.81 14.87 -0.24
N ARG A 218 16.16 13.81 0.26
CA ARG A 218 15.68 12.69 -0.56
C ARG A 218 14.32 12.94 -1.20
N ILE A 219 13.69 14.08 -0.94
CA ILE A 219 12.40 14.47 -1.51
C ILE A 219 12.65 15.15 -2.86
N TYR A 220 12.18 14.55 -3.93
CA TYR A 220 12.34 15.07 -5.28
C TYR A 220 10.99 15.57 -5.87
N PRO A 221 11.02 16.48 -6.86
CA PRO A 221 9.81 17.13 -7.37
C PRO A 221 8.75 16.19 -7.93
N GLU A 222 9.17 15.07 -8.55
CA GLU A 222 8.24 14.06 -9.08
C GLU A 222 7.40 13.42 -7.97
N LEU A 223 7.98 13.15 -6.80
CA LEU A 223 7.27 12.61 -5.65
C LEU A 223 6.15 13.57 -5.20
N ILE A 224 6.48 14.86 -5.09
CA ILE A 224 5.50 15.88 -4.71
C ILE A 224 4.37 15.96 -5.75
N ALA A 225 4.72 15.94 -7.03
CA ALA A 225 3.74 15.97 -8.12
C ALA A 225 2.83 14.72 -8.12
N ALA A 226 3.37 13.54 -7.83
CA ALA A 226 2.60 12.30 -7.74
C ALA A 226 1.59 12.33 -6.58
N TYR A 227 2.03 12.79 -5.41
CA TYR A 227 1.16 12.97 -4.25
C TYR A 227 0.08 14.02 -4.49
N LEU A 228 0.45 15.16 -5.09
CA LEU A 228 -0.50 16.22 -5.43
C LEU A 228 -1.57 15.72 -6.41
N ASN A 229 -1.16 14.97 -7.44
CA ASN A 229 -2.10 14.40 -8.41
C ASN A 229 -3.12 13.47 -7.75
N SER A 230 -2.72 12.65 -6.78
CA SER A 230 -3.62 11.79 -6.01
C SER A 230 -4.50 12.61 -5.05
N ALA A 231 -3.92 13.56 -4.30
CA ALA A 231 -4.63 14.36 -3.32
C ALA A 231 -5.69 15.29 -3.93
N THR A 232 -5.54 15.68 -5.20
CA THR A 232 -6.46 16.58 -5.90
C THR A 232 -7.55 15.88 -6.70
N GLN A 233 -7.64 14.54 -6.64
CA GLN A 233 -8.73 13.81 -7.27
C GLN A 233 -10.08 14.21 -6.66
N PRO A 234 -11.18 14.19 -7.44
CA PRO A 234 -12.52 14.43 -6.90
C PRO A 234 -12.80 13.49 -5.71
N ASN A 235 -13.28 14.04 -4.62
CA ASN A 235 -13.60 13.33 -3.36
C ASN A 235 -12.40 12.68 -2.63
N ALA A 236 -11.15 13.00 -2.96
CA ALA A 236 -9.97 12.49 -2.25
C ALA A 236 -9.95 12.90 -0.76
N GLU A 237 -10.65 13.98 -0.42
CA GLU A 237 -10.79 14.43 0.96
C GLU A 237 -11.48 13.41 1.88
N TYR A 238 -12.37 12.57 1.38
CA TYR A 238 -13.12 11.64 2.25
C TYR A 238 -12.22 10.58 2.88
N SER A 239 -11.38 9.91 2.10
CA SER A 239 -10.45 8.88 2.59
C SER A 239 -9.34 9.48 3.45
N ALA A 240 -8.77 10.63 3.02
CA ALA A 240 -7.73 11.32 3.75
C ALA A 240 -8.22 11.84 5.11
N LEU A 241 -9.42 12.41 5.17
CA LEU A 241 -10.01 12.91 6.41
C LEU A 241 -10.41 11.78 7.36
N ALA A 242 -10.87 10.63 6.86
CA ALA A 242 -11.11 9.45 7.70
C ALA A 242 -9.83 9.00 8.42
N PHE A 243 -8.69 9.04 7.73
CA PHE A 243 -7.39 8.79 8.36
C PHE A 243 -7.03 9.86 9.40
N VAL A 244 -7.10 11.15 9.05
CA VAL A 244 -6.71 12.25 9.94
C VAL A 244 -7.59 12.34 11.18
N ARG A 245 -8.89 12.03 11.08
CA ARG A 245 -9.82 11.97 12.23
C ARG A 245 -9.59 10.77 13.15
N GLY A 246 -8.82 9.77 12.67
CA GLY A 246 -8.60 8.53 13.40
C GLY A 246 -9.76 7.52 13.29
N ASP A 247 -10.66 7.69 12.30
CA ASP A 247 -11.78 6.76 12.07
C ASP A 247 -11.30 5.37 11.63
N LEU A 248 -10.04 5.30 11.16
CA LEU A 248 -9.37 4.08 10.70
C LEU A 248 -8.40 3.49 11.72
N CYS A 249 -8.34 4.05 12.94
CA CYS A 249 -7.44 3.58 13.99
C CYS A 249 -8.02 2.36 14.72
N PHE A 250 -7.15 1.44 15.07
CA PHE A 250 -7.45 0.25 15.90
C PHE A 250 -6.18 -0.19 16.63
N ASP A 251 -6.37 -1.00 17.68
CA ASP A 251 -5.25 -1.53 18.47
C ASP A 251 -4.79 -2.88 17.91
N LEU A 252 -3.69 -2.86 17.15
CA LEU A 252 -3.10 -4.06 16.57
C LEU A 252 -2.53 -5.00 17.66
N SER A 253 -2.12 -4.45 18.81
CA SER A 253 -1.56 -5.24 19.91
C SER A 253 -2.52 -6.26 20.48
N LEU A 254 -3.84 -6.02 20.32
CA LEU A 254 -4.88 -6.94 20.81
C LEU A 254 -5.07 -8.17 19.93
N THR A 255 -4.62 -8.16 18.68
CA THR A 255 -4.91 -9.23 17.72
C THR A 255 -3.69 -9.85 17.06
N ILE A 256 -2.52 -9.19 17.11
CA ILE A 256 -1.31 -9.66 16.41
C ILE A 256 -0.84 -11.05 16.90
N ALA A 257 -1.19 -11.45 18.12
CA ALA A 257 -0.89 -12.77 18.66
C ALA A 257 -1.57 -13.92 17.88
N ASP A 258 -2.69 -13.63 17.20
CA ASP A 258 -3.45 -14.61 16.43
C ASP A 258 -2.94 -14.76 14.99
N LEU A 259 -1.96 -13.96 14.56
CA LEU A 259 -1.38 -14.04 13.23
C LEU A 259 -0.60 -15.36 13.08
N THR A 260 -0.91 -16.11 12.02
CA THR A 260 -0.21 -17.36 11.66
C THR A 260 0.66 -17.22 10.41
N THR A 261 0.36 -16.23 9.56
CA THR A 261 1.07 -15.95 8.32
C THR A 261 2.52 -15.52 8.59
N PRO A 262 3.54 -16.16 7.98
CA PRO A 262 4.93 -15.74 8.10
C PRO A 262 5.10 -14.27 7.72
N THR A 263 5.67 -13.49 8.63
CA THR A 263 5.73 -12.03 8.51
C THR A 263 7.12 -11.48 8.80
N VAL A 264 7.56 -10.53 7.99
CA VAL A 264 8.75 -9.72 8.24
C VAL A 264 8.34 -8.26 8.37
N ILE A 265 8.93 -7.56 9.34
CA ILE A 265 8.68 -6.16 9.60
C ILE A 265 9.98 -5.36 9.38
N LEU A 266 9.92 -4.35 8.52
CA LEU A 266 10.95 -3.36 8.28
C LEU A 266 10.50 -2.04 8.91
N TRP A 267 11.34 -1.43 9.75
CA TRP A 267 10.96 -0.23 10.50
C TRP A 267 12.03 0.85 10.43
N GLY A 268 11.69 2.01 9.90
CA GLY A 268 12.58 3.16 9.90
C GLY A 268 12.80 3.71 11.32
N GLU A 269 14.06 3.87 11.74
CA GLU A 269 14.40 4.35 13.09
C GLU A 269 13.94 5.78 13.35
N ALA A 270 13.82 6.58 12.28
CA ALA A 270 13.35 7.96 12.35
C ALA A 270 11.85 8.13 12.07
N ALA A 271 11.07 7.03 12.06
CA ALA A 271 9.62 7.10 11.86
C ALA A 271 8.95 7.88 13.00
N GLN A 272 8.21 8.93 12.65
CA GLN A 272 7.72 9.91 13.63
C GLN A 272 6.31 9.62 14.17
N PHE A 273 5.44 8.92 13.42
CA PHE A 273 4.10 8.58 13.89
C PHE A 273 4.13 7.51 14.97
N THR A 274 4.98 6.51 14.77
CA THR A 274 5.18 5.40 15.69
C THR A 274 6.66 5.03 15.68
N GLY A 275 7.29 5.09 16.85
CA GLY A 275 8.71 4.76 16.98
C GLY A 275 9.01 3.27 16.84
N PRO A 276 10.26 2.90 16.54
CA PRO A 276 10.67 1.51 16.34
C PRO A 276 10.54 0.65 17.59
N ASP A 277 10.53 1.24 18.78
CA ASP A 277 10.33 0.50 20.03
C ASP A 277 8.91 -0.03 20.17
N LEU A 278 7.91 0.71 19.67
CA LEU A 278 6.53 0.23 19.61
C LEU A 278 6.42 -0.94 18.62
N GLY A 279 7.05 -0.83 17.44
CA GLY A 279 7.13 -1.92 16.47
C GLY A 279 7.81 -3.17 17.02
N GLN A 280 8.91 -3.01 17.79
CA GLN A 280 9.58 -4.13 18.45
C GLN A 280 8.68 -4.79 19.51
N ARG A 281 7.91 -3.99 20.26
CA ARG A 281 6.91 -4.53 21.22
C ARG A 281 5.83 -5.33 20.50
N LEU A 282 5.31 -4.84 19.38
CA LEU A 282 4.35 -5.58 18.55
C LEU A 282 4.93 -6.91 18.05
N ALA A 283 6.16 -6.87 17.52
CA ALA A 283 6.85 -8.06 17.03
C ALA A 283 7.05 -9.12 18.13
N ASN A 284 7.35 -8.68 19.34
CA ASN A 284 7.57 -9.58 20.50
C ASN A 284 6.28 -10.27 20.98
N LEU A 285 5.09 -9.77 20.62
CA LEU A 285 3.82 -10.43 20.94
C LEU A 285 3.60 -11.72 20.15
N ASN A 286 4.23 -11.87 18.98
CA ASN A 286 4.10 -13.07 18.16
C ASN A 286 5.41 -13.44 17.43
N PRO A 287 6.42 -13.93 18.15
CA PRO A 287 7.70 -14.33 17.55
C PRO A 287 7.58 -15.58 16.66
N THR A 288 6.45 -16.27 16.72
CA THR A 288 6.21 -17.44 15.86
C THR A 288 5.87 -17.03 14.44
N ALA A 289 4.99 -16.06 14.25
CA ALA A 289 4.64 -15.56 12.92
C ALA A 289 5.63 -14.50 12.44
N ILE A 290 6.08 -13.59 13.32
CA ILE A 290 7.01 -12.53 12.96
C ILE A 290 8.44 -13.07 12.95
N LYS A 291 8.90 -13.44 11.75
CA LYS A 291 10.19 -14.10 11.52
C LYS A 291 11.39 -13.15 11.65
N SER A 292 11.17 -11.86 11.42
CA SER A 292 12.20 -10.83 11.53
C SER A 292 11.58 -9.46 11.81
N PHE A 293 12.27 -8.70 12.64
CA PHE A 293 12.04 -7.26 12.83
C PHE A 293 13.35 -6.54 12.54
N GLN A 294 13.39 -5.75 11.47
CA GLN A 294 14.60 -5.07 11.00
C GLN A 294 14.44 -3.56 11.19
N ARG A 295 15.32 -2.96 12.00
CA ARG A 295 15.45 -1.51 12.11
C ARG A 295 16.30 -0.97 10.97
N LEU A 296 15.88 0.15 10.38
CA LEU A 296 16.55 0.80 9.26
C LEU A 296 17.06 2.17 9.73
N PRO A 297 18.39 2.33 9.94
CA PRO A 297 18.97 3.60 10.34
C PRO A 297 18.79 4.65 9.25
N ASP A 298 18.67 5.91 9.63
CA ASP A 298 18.51 7.07 8.74
C ASP A 298 17.34 6.97 7.76
N VAL A 299 16.30 6.24 8.13
CA VAL A 299 15.08 6.04 7.33
C VAL A 299 13.86 6.40 8.17
N GLY A 300 12.93 7.12 7.56
CA GLY A 300 11.68 7.53 8.17
C GLY A 300 10.54 6.50 8.02
N LEU A 301 9.33 6.99 7.82
CA LEU A 301 8.11 6.18 7.78
C LEU A 301 8.02 5.27 6.54
N THR A 302 8.58 5.70 5.41
CA THR A 302 8.40 5.06 4.10
C THR A 302 9.74 4.65 3.47
N PRO A 303 10.33 3.53 3.93
CA PRO A 303 11.59 3.02 3.38
C PRO A 303 11.59 2.87 1.85
N GLN A 304 10.46 2.49 1.27
CA GLN A 304 10.29 2.29 -0.16
C GLN A 304 10.46 3.57 -0.99
N LEU A 305 10.22 4.74 -0.39
CA LEU A 305 10.42 6.04 -1.04
C LEU A 305 11.79 6.63 -0.72
N GLU A 306 12.23 6.47 0.53
CA GLU A 306 13.42 7.14 1.05
C GLU A 306 14.71 6.38 0.76
N ALA A 307 14.65 5.03 0.75
CA ALA A 307 15.76 4.12 0.52
C ALA A 307 15.32 2.91 -0.33
N PRO A 308 14.90 3.13 -1.59
CA PRO A 308 14.33 2.07 -2.43
C PRO A 308 15.31 0.92 -2.68
N GLU A 309 16.60 1.20 -2.85
CA GLU A 309 17.63 0.18 -3.09
C GLU A 309 17.79 -0.76 -1.88
N LEU A 310 17.83 -0.20 -0.67
CA LEU A 310 17.85 -0.98 0.57
C LEU A 310 16.58 -1.80 0.72
N THR A 311 15.42 -1.20 0.42
CA THR A 311 14.13 -1.87 0.51
C THR A 311 14.04 -3.04 -0.48
N ILE A 312 14.50 -2.87 -1.72
CA ILE A 312 14.60 -3.95 -2.73
C ILE A 312 15.48 -5.08 -2.20
N ALA A 313 16.69 -4.76 -1.71
CA ALA A 313 17.62 -5.78 -1.21
C ALA A 313 17.02 -6.59 -0.05
N LEU A 314 16.32 -5.93 0.88
CA LEU A 314 15.67 -6.59 2.01
C LEU A 314 14.48 -7.45 1.57
N ILE A 315 13.64 -6.97 0.66
CA ILE A 315 12.53 -7.76 0.12
C ILE A 315 13.07 -9.01 -0.58
N HIS A 316 14.08 -8.90 -1.45
CA HIS A 316 14.73 -10.05 -2.08
C HIS A 316 15.28 -11.05 -1.05
N HIS A 317 15.97 -10.53 -0.01
CA HIS A 317 16.53 -11.37 1.04
C HIS A 317 15.46 -12.21 1.75
N TYR A 318 14.30 -11.62 2.03
CA TYR A 318 13.24 -12.29 2.78
C TYR A 318 12.33 -13.15 1.90
N LEU A 319 12.11 -12.81 0.63
CA LEU A 319 11.38 -13.69 -0.30
C LEU A 319 11.99 -15.08 -0.44
N ASN A 320 13.32 -15.20 -0.29
CA ASN A 320 14.02 -16.47 -0.34
C ASN A 320 13.99 -17.24 1.01
N ARG A 321 13.35 -16.72 2.05
CA ARG A 321 13.36 -17.29 3.42
C ARG A 321 11.98 -17.47 4.05
N LEU A 322 10.95 -16.90 3.44
CA LEU A 322 9.55 -17.04 3.81
C LEU A 322 8.85 -18.11 2.96
#